data_402127cbd47f6041442388450f387963
#
_entry.id   402127cbd47f6041442388450f387963
#
_cell.length_a   1.000
_cell.length_b   1.000
_cell.length_c   1.000
_cell.angle_alpha   90.00
_cell.angle_beta   90.00
_cell.angle_gamma   90.00
#
_symmetry.space_group_name_H-M   'P 1'
#
loop_
_entity.id
_entity.type
_entity.pdbx_description
1 polymer ?
#
loop_
_entity_poly.entity_id
_entity_poly.type
_entity_poly.pdbx_seq_one_letter_code
_entity_poly.pdbx_strand_id
1 'polypeptide(L)'
;MYQNKPVVFSRSIEEPIPAKPDFSGRTGLNGCPWHDVKTMLRHVGLRPTRQRMALGWILFSKGDRHLTAEMLYEEATRAKVPVSLATIYNTLHQFTDVGLLRQVAVDGSKSYFDTNATDHHHFFVEGEDSLVDIPDNDVLVDKLPPAPEGYDIARIDVVVRLKKRT
;
A
#
# COMPACT_ATOMS: atom_id res chain seq x y z
N MET A 1 -42.74 -0.55 -19.49
CA MET A 1 -42.55 0.19 -18.22
C MET A 1 -41.67 -0.64 -17.30
N TYR A 2 -40.38 -0.34 -17.24
CA TYR A 2 -39.45 -0.97 -16.29
C TYR A 2 -39.48 -0.17 -14.98
N GLN A 3 -40.07 -0.75 -13.94
CA GLN A 3 -40.03 -0.17 -12.61
C GLN A 3 -38.63 -0.40 -12.01
N ASN A 4 -37.88 0.68 -11.89
CA ASN A 4 -36.60 0.73 -11.20
C ASN A 4 -36.85 0.67 -9.68
N LYS A 5 -36.76 -0.52 -9.08
CA LYS A 5 -36.71 -0.64 -7.63
C LYS A 5 -35.28 -0.32 -7.17
N PRO A 6 -35.08 0.52 -6.14
CA PRO A 6 -33.77 0.76 -5.59
C PRO A 6 -33.24 -0.54 -4.96
N VAL A 7 -32.05 -0.96 -5.39
CA VAL A 7 -31.34 -2.07 -4.75
C VAL A 7 -30.81 -1.57 -3.42
N VAL A 8 -31.42 -2.02 -2.35
CA VAL A 8 -30.92 -1.79 -0.98
C VAL A 8 -29.75 -2.74 -0.77
N PHE A 9 -28.54 -2.22 -0.75
CA PHE A 9 -27.35 -2.99 -0.38
C PHE A 9 -27.46 -3.39 1.08
N SER A 10 -27.78 -4.67 1.31
CA SER A 10 -27.57 -5.31 2.60
C SER A 10 -26.06 -5.42 2.82
N ARG A 11 -25.51 -4.61 3.71
CA ARG A 11 -24.14 -4.77 4.21
C ARG A 11 -24.03 -6.14 4.86
N SER A 12 -23.33 -7.06 4.19
CA SER A 12 -22.75 -8.20 4.88
C SER A 12 -21.75 -7.64 5.89
N ILE A 13 -21.93 -7.96 7.16
CA ILE A 13 -21.01 -7.58 8.24
C ILE A 13 -19.78 -8.48 8.06
N GLU A 14 -18.88 -8.11 7.16
CA GLU A 14 -17.52 -8.60 7.23
C GLU A 14 -16.87 -7.93 8.44
N GLU A 15 -16.28 -8.72 9.31
CA GLU A 15 -15.49 -8.20 10.42
C GLU A 15 -14.49 -7.19 9.88
N PRO A 16 -14.39 -6.00 10.49
CA PRO A 16 -13.46 -4.98 10.01
C PRO A 16 -12.05 -5.57 10.04
N ILE A 17 -11.36 -5.53 8.90
CA ILE A 17 -9.91 -5.77 8.85
C ILE A 17 -9.31 -4.95 9.99
N PRO A 18 -8.57 -5.59 10.93
CA PRO A 18 -8.05 -4.88 12.08
C PRO A 18 -7.27 -3.66 11.59
N ALA A 19 -7.63 -2.49 12.11
CA ALA A 19 -7.02 -1.24 11.72
C ALA A 19 -5.49 -1.38 11.81
N LYS A 20 -4.81 -1.02 10.71
CA LYS A 20 -3.35 -0.94 10.66
C LYS A 20 -2.89 -0.15 11.89
N PRO A 21 -1.93 -0.65 12.68
CA PRO A 21 -1.35 0.18 13.73
C PRO A 21 -0.84 1.46 13.09
N ASP A 22 -1.35 2.59 13.55
CA ASP A 22 -0.96 3.90 13.05
C ASP A 22 0.50 4.16 13.43
N PHE A 23 1.38 4.05 12.46
CA PHE A 23 2.79 4.40 12.58
C PHE A 23 3.10 5.79 12.00
N SER A 24 2.13 6.46 11.37
CA SER A 24 2.30 7.74 10.66
C SER A 24 2.52 8.95 11.57
N GLY A 25 2.17 8.86 12.85
CA GLY A 25 2.27 9.98 13.81
C GLY A 25 3.50 9.96 14.74
N ARG A 26 4.42 9.03 14.59
CA ARG A 26 5.52 8.84 15.54
C ARG A 26 6.80 9.56 15.14
N THR A 27 6.79 10.88 15.24
CA THR A 27 8.01 11.65 15.54
C THR A 27 8.42 11.37 16.98
N GLY A 28 8.93 10.20 17.26
CA GLY A 28 9.33 9.82 18.60
C GLY A 28 9.14 8.32 18.79
N LEU A 29 10.04 7.54 18.22
CA LEU A 29 10.19 6.14 18.56
C LEU A 29 10.70 6.09 20.01
N ASN A 30 9.78 6.07 20.98
CA ASN A 30 10.09 5.80 22.39
C ASN A 30 10.36 4.31 22.65
N GLY A 31 10.36 3.48 21.60
CA GLY A 31 10.65 2.07 21.62
C GLY A 31 11.85 1.72 20.74
N CYS A 32 12.42 0.54 20.91
CA CYS A 32 13.41 0.01 19.99
C CYS A 32 12.72 -0.24 18.64
N PRO A 33 13.12 0.41 17.55
CA PRO A 33 12.48 0.29 16.22
C PRO A 33 12.35 -1.15 15.75
N TRP A 34 13.30 -1.96 16.15
CA TRP A 34 13.32 -3.40 15.90
C TRP A 34 12.16 -4.13 16.62
N HIS A 35 11.80 -3.68 17.81
CA HIS A 35 10.68 -4.22 18.57
C HIS A 35 9.34 -3.88 17.88
N ASP A 36 9.20 -2.67 17.37
CA ASP A 36 7.98 -2.19 16.72
C ASP A 36 7.71 -2.97 15.41
N VAL A 37 8.72 -3.17 14.57
CA VAL A 37 8.61 -4.01 13.37
C VAL A 37 8.28 -5.46 13.71
N LYS A 38 8.90 -6.02 14.77
CA LYS A 38 8.61 -7.37 15.23
C LYS A 38 7.16 -7.53 15.66
N THR A 39 6.64 -6.57 16.42
CA THR A 39 5.24 -6.55 16.89
C THR A 39 4.28 -6.43 15.72
N MET A 40 4.55 -5.52 14.78
CA MET A 40 3.78 -5.34 13.56
C MET A 40 3.69 -6.63 12.75
N LEU A 41 4.81 -7.30 12.47
CA LEU A 41 4.82 -8.57 11.73
C LEU A 41 3.99 -9.65 12.42
N ARG A 42 4.11 -9.78 13.74
CA ARG A 42 3.33 -10.74 14.51
C ARG A 42 1.84 -10.45 14.48
N HIS A 43 1.47 -9.18 14.56
CA HIS A 43 0.07 -8.75 14.53
C HIS A 43 -0.63 -9.19 13.23
N VAL A 44 0.08 -9.12 12.10
CA VAL A 44 -0.45 -9.56 10.79
C VAL A 44 -0.16 -11.04 10.48
N GLY A 45 0.25 -11.82 11.46
CA GLY A 45 0.48 -13.26 11.32
C GLY A 45 1.78 -13.65 10.62
N LEU A 46 2.68 -12.70 10.36
CA LEU A 46 3.97 -13.00 9.74
C LEU A 46 5.04 -13.33 10.77
N ARG A 47 5.79 -14.41 10.52
CA ARG A 47 6.95 -14.77 11.35
C ARG A 47 8.06 -13.71 11.18
N PRO A 48 8.55 -13.09 12.26
CA PRO A 48 9.67 -12.16 12.22
C PRO A 48 10.98 -12.90 11.90
N THR A 49 11.43 -12.83 10.64
CA THR A 49 12.76 -13.28 10.23
C THR A 49 13.70 -12.08 10.17
N ARG A 50 15.02 -12.32 10.19
CA ARG A 50 16.01 -11.23 10.09
C ARG A 50 15.78 -10.36 8.85
N GLN A 51 15.50 -10.98 7.71
CA GLN A 51 15.25 -10.27 6.46
C GLN A 51 13.98 -9.44 6.52
N ARG A 52 12.83 -10.02 6.94
CA ARG A 52 11.57 -9.26 7.09
C ARG A 52 11.70 -8.13 8.09
N MET A 53 12.43 -8.35 9.19
CA MET A 53 12.69 -7.31 10.20
C MET A 53 13.50 -6.15 9.60
N ALA A 54 14.59 -6.46 8.89
CA ALA A 54 15.45 -5.45 8.29
C ALA A 54 14.71 -4.67 7.18
N LEU A 55 14.00 -5.37 6.30
CA LEU A 55 13.22 -4.73 5.23
C LEU A 55 12.04 -3.92 5.78
N GLY A 56 11.33 -4.45 6.78
CA GLY A 56 10.26 -3.72 7.46
C GLY A 56 10.78 -2.44 8.12
N TRP A 57 11.97 -2.48 8.72
CA TRP A 57 12.61 -1.29 9.25
C TRP A 57 12.90 -0.25 8.15
N ILE A 58 13.50 -0.66 7.03
CA ILE A 58 13.81 0.25 5.91
C ILE A 58 12.53 0.86 5.34
N LEU A 59 11.44 0.07 5.25
CA LEU A 59 10.17 0.51 4.71
C LEU A 59 9.45 1.52 5.60
N PHE A 60 9.35 1.25 6.90
CA PHE A 60 8.43 1.96 7.80
C PHE A 60 9.10 3.00 8.70
N SER A 61 10.43 3.09 8.73
CA SER A 61 11.14 4.03 9.60
C SER A 61 11.12 5.48 9.10
N LYS A 62 10.77 5.71 7.84
CA LYS A 62 10.86 7.03 7.19
C LYS A 62 9.50 7.70 6.95
N GLY A 63 8.44 7.23 7.60
CA GLY A 63 7.07 7.67 7.34
C GLY A 63 6.48 7.07 6.06
N ASP A 64 5.35 7.62 5.62
CA ASP A 64 4.65 7.12 4.44
C ASP A 64 5.39 7.51 3.16
N ARG A 65 5.52 6.55 2.25
CA ARG A 65 6.28 6.72 1.01
C ARG A 65 5.94 5.67 -0.04
N HIS A 66 6.24 5.99 -1.29
CA HIS A 66 6.14 5.11 -2.44
C HIS A 66 7.53 4.66 -2.87
N LEU A 67 7.69 3.40 -3.21
CA LEU A 67 8.96 2.85 -3.69
C LEU A 67 8.73 1.65 -4.62
N THR A 68 9.71 1.40 -5.48
CA THR A 68 9.78 0.17 -6.26
C THR A 68 10.62 -0.89 -5.55
N ALA A 69 10.58 -2.13 -6.02
CA ALA A 69 11.43 -3.20 -5.47
C ALA A 69 12.92 -2.88 -5.64
N GLU A 70 13.30 -2.24 -6.76
CA GLU A 70 14.66 -1.84 -7.05
C GLU A 70 15.15 -0.77 -6.07
N MET A 71 14.33 0.24 -5.77
CA MET A 71 14.65 1.26 -4.76
C MET A 71 14.88 0.64 -3.39
N LEU A 72 14.03 -0.31 -2.99
CA LEU A 72 14.21 -1.03 -1.73
C LEU A 72 15.49 -1.88 -1.73
N TYR A 73 15.80 -2.51 -2.86
CA TYR A 73 17.03 -3.29 -3.01
C TYR A 73 18.28 -2.41 -2.86
N GLU A 74 18.30 -1.23 -3.47
CA GLU A 74 19.38 -0.27 -3.32
C GLU A 74 19.53 0.21 -1.87
N GLU A 75 18.43 0.50 -1.19
CA GLU A 75 18.46 0.91 0.22
C GLU A 75 18.94 -0.23 1.13
N ALA A 76 18.49 -1.46 0.89
CA ALA A 76 18.94 -2.64 1.60
C ALA A 76 20.45 -2.89 1.40
N THR A 77 20.93 -2.71 0.17
CA THR A 77 22.36 -2.84 -0.15
C THR A 77 23.19 -1.78 0.58
N ARG A 78 22.73 -0.52 0.58
CA ARG A 78 23.40 0.56 1.35
C ARG A 78 23.41 0.30 2.86
N ALA A 79 22.32 -0.30 3.36
CA ALA A 79 22.21 -0.70 4.78
C ALA A 79 22.95 -2.01 5.10
N LYS A 80 23.66 -2.60 4.13
CA LYS A 80 24.38 -3.88 4.25
C LYS A 80 23.48 -5.05 4.69
N VAL A 81 22.23 -5.03 4.27
CA VAL A 81 21.28 -6.13 4.49
C VAL A 81 21.48 -7.17 3.36
N PRO A 82 21.89 -8.41 3.69
CA PRO A 82 22.18 -9.43 2.67
C PRO A 82 20.85 -10.04 2.15
N VAL A 83 20.31 -9.46 1.10
CA VAL A 83 19.08 -9.91 0.44
C VAL A 83 19.26 -9.88 -1.08
N SER A 84 18.60 -10.78 -1.79
CA SER A 84 18.48 -10.74 -3.25
C SER A 84 17.29 -9.91 -3.68
N LEU A 85 17.26 -9.44 -4.93
CA LEU A 85 16.11 -8.75 -5.49
C LEU A 85 14.85 -9.65 -5.46
N ALA A 86 15.00 -10.96 -5.71
CA ALA A 86 13.90 -11.93 -5.58
C ALA A 86 13.35 -11.98 -4.15
N THR A 87 14.21 -11.91 -3.14
CA THR A 87 13.78 -11.85 -1.72
C THR A 87 13.02 -10.55 -1.43
N ILE A 88 13.45 -9.42 -2.02
CA ILE A 88 12.75 -8.14 -1.93
C ILE A 88 11.33 -8.27 -2.48
N TYR A 89 11.16 -8.74 -3.73
CA TYR A 89 9.85 -8.94 -4.34
C TYR A 89 8.95 -9.84 -3.51
N ASN A 90 9.46 -10.99 -3.06
CA ASN A 90 8.69 -11.92 -2.23
C ASN A 90 8.26 -11.27 -0.91
N THR A 91 9.10 -10.47 -0.28
CA THR A 91 8.76 -9.78 0.97
C THR A 91 7.72 -8.69 0.74
N LEU A 92 7.88 -7.89 -0.34
CA LEU A 92 6.92 -6.85 -0.69
C LEU A 92 5.53 -7.45 -0.97
N HIS A 93 5.45 -8.54 -1.74
CA HIS A 93 4.18 -9.23 -1.98
C HIS A 93 3.57 -9.78 -0.70
N GLN A 94 4.35 -10.44 0.16
CA GLN A 94 3.85 -10.92 1.45
C GLN A 94 3.33 -9.78 2.33
N PHE A 95 3.99 -8.62 2.33
CA PHE A 95 3.54 -7.46 3.09
C PHE A 95 2.27 -6.84 2.49
N THR A 96 2.12 -6.90 1.17
CA THR A 96 0.90 -6.47 0.47
C THR A 96 -0.26 -7.41 0.79
N ASP A 97 -0.05 -8.72 0.72
CA ASP A 97 -1.08 -9.75 0.98
C ASP A 97 -1.68 -9.64 2.39
N VAL A 98 -0.88 -9.20 3.37
CA VAL A 98 -1.33 -9.02 4.76
C VAL A 98 -1.73 -7.56 5.09
N GLY A 99 -1.80 -6.68 4.09
CA GLY A 99 -2.26 -5.30 4.24
C GLY A 99 -1.26 -4.34 4.91
N LEU A 100 0.02 -4.70 5.02
CA LEU A 100 1.07 -3.78 5.50
C LEU A 100 1.51 -2.79 4.43
N LEU A 101 1.38 -3.16 3.16
CA LEU A 101 1.66 -2.33 1.99
C LEU A 101 0.47 -2.35 1.05
N ARG A 102 0.44 -1.37 0.19
CA ARG A 102 -0.46 -1.30 -0.95
C ARG A 102 0.36 -1.32 -2.24
N GLN A 103 -0.02 -2.16 -3.20
CA GLN A 103 0.59 -2.14 -4.53
C GLN A 103 -0.22 -1.21 -5.43
N VAL A 104 0.45 -0.26 -6.06
CA VAL A 104 -0.12 0.68 -7.03
C VAL A 104 0.48 0.38 -8.40
N ALA A 105 -0.35 -0.11 -9.32
CA ALA A 105 0.04 -0.33 -10.71
C ALA A 105 -0.15 0.97 -11.50
N VAL A 106 0.90 1.49 -12.08
CA VAL A 106 0.86 2.73 -12.87
C VAL A 106 0.80 2.43 -14.35
N ASP A 107 1.61 1.51 -14.80
CA ASP A 107 1.63 0.95 -16.14
C ASP A 107 2.01 -0.53 -16.08
N GLY A 108 1.94 -1.24 -17.20
CA GLY A 108 2.20 -2.68 -17.24
C GLY A 108 3.64 -3.11 -16.86
N SER A 109 4.55 -2.17 -16.69
CA SER A 109 5.98 -2.45 -16.47
C SER A 109 6.47 -2.12 -15.05
N LYS A 110 5.81 -1.19 -14.33
CA LYS A 110 6.24 -0.72 -13.01
C LYS A 110 5.13 -0.85 -11.97
N SER A 111 5.46 -1.47 -10.87
CA SER A 111 4.64 -1.51 -9.67
C SER A 111 5.31 -0.72 -8.55
N TYR A 112 4.56 0.17 -7.95
CA TYR A 112 4.96 0.88 -6.74
C TYR A 112 4.33 0.20 -5.53
N PHE A 113 5.05 0.22 -4.44
CA PHE A 113 4.58 -0.22 -3.13
C PHE A 113 4.48 1.01 -2.23
N ASP A 114 3.31 1.19 -1.67
CA ASP A 114 2.99 2.30 -0.80
C ASP A 114 2.94 1.81 0.64
N THR A 115 3.65 2.49 1.52
CA THR A 115 3.65 2.18 2.95
C THR A 115 2.41 2.69 3.67
N ASN A 116 1.66 3.62 3.05
CA ASN A 116 0.34 4.00 3.47
C ASN A 116 -0.71 3.05 2.86
N ALA A 117 -1.18 2.07 3.61
CA ALA A 117 -2.16 1.10 3.13
C ALA A 117 -3.63 1.54 3.28
N THR A 118 -3.90 2.80 3.66
CA THR A 118 -5.25 3.37 3.68
C THR A 118 -5.77 3.59 2.26
N ASP A 119 -7.09 3.73 2.10
CA ASP A 119 -7.67 4.03 0.80
C ASP A 119 -7.44 5.50 0.45
N HIS A 120 -6.69 5.74 -0.60
CA HIS A 120 -6.41 7.06 -1.18
C HIS A 120 -6.03 6.91 -2.65
N HIS A 121 -5.96 8.02 -3.35
CA HIS A 121 -5.65 8.09 -4.77
C HIS A 121 -4.27 8.70 -5.01
N HIS A 122 -3.77 8.66 -6.24
CA HIS A 122 -2.39 9.07 -6.52
C HIS A 122 -2.29 9.97 -7.74
N PHE A 123 -1.40 10.95 -7.69
CA PHE A 123 -0.78 11.54 -8.86
C PHE A 123 0.45 10.70 -9.26
N PHE A 124 0.58 10.43 -10.54
CA PHE A 124 1.80 9.90 -11.13
C PHE A 124 2.47 10.99 -11.98
N VAL A 125 3.68 11.37 -11.62
CA VAL A 125 4.43 12.39 -12.33
C VAL A 125 5.27 11.73 -13.43
N GLU A 126 4.80 11.83 -14.68
CA GLU A 126 5.52 11.31 -15.84
C GLU A 126 6.87 12.00 -16.01
N GLY A 127 7.93 11.23 -16.25
CA GLY A 127 9.30 11.74 -16.39
C GLY A 127 10.09 11.84 -15.09
N GLU A 128 9.43 11.87 -13.94
CA GLU A 128 10.07 11.78 -12.62
C GLU A 128 9.88 10.40 -11.98
N ASP A 129 9.03 9.56 -12.59
CA ASP A 129 8.68 8.22 -12.09
C ASP A 129 8.34 8.23 -10.59
N SER A 130 7.55 9.22 -10.17
CA SER A 130 7.16 9.40 -8.77
C SER A 130 5.64 9.39 -8.59
N LEU A 131 5.21 8.84 -7.45
CA LEU A 131 3.84 8.88 -6.97
C LEU A 131 3.72 9.90 -5.83
N VAL A 132 2.59 10.61 -5.81
CA VAL A 132 2.22 11.56 -4.76
C VAL A 132 0.79 11.26 -4.34
N ASP A 133 0.54 11.18 -3.04
CA ASP A 133 -0.82 10.96 -2.53
C ASP A 133 -1.73 12.13 -2.87
N ILE A 134 -2.97 11.81 -3.26
CA ILE A 134 -4.05 12.78 -3.38
C ILE A 134 -4.85 12.68 -2.06
N PRO A 135 -5.12 13.81 -1.38
CA PRO A 135 -5.96 13.82 -0.20
C PRO A 135 -7.33 13.15 -0.45
N ASP A 136 -7.81 12.37 0.51
CA ASP A 136 -8.98 11.48 0.37
C ASP A 136 -10.26 12.14 -0.16
N ASN A 137 -10.41 13.44 0.04
CA ASN A 137 -11.61 14.19 -0.35
C ASN A 137 -11.51 14.88 -1.72
N ASP A 138 -10.36 14.81 -2.40
CA ASP A 138 -10.12 15.58 -3.61
C ASP A 138 -10.47 14.81 -4.90
N VAL A 139 -10.77 13.51 -4.80
CA VAL A 139 -11.22 12.68 -5.92
C VAL A 139 -12.58 12.06 -5.57
N LEU A 140 -13.60 12.45 -6.34
CA LEU A 140 -14.94 11.88 -6.20
C LEU A 140 -15.22 10.94 -7.38
N VAL A 141 -15.49 9.68 -7.10
CA VAL A 141 -15.99 8.71 -8.08
C VAL A 141 -17.51 8.58 -7.89
N ASP A 142 -18.25 9.38 -8.62
CA ASP A 142 -19.71 9.55 -8.43
C ASP A 142 -20.51 8.36 -8.96
N LYS A 143 -20.05 7.67 -9.99
CA LYS A 143 -20.81 6.59 -10.63
C LYS A 143 -19.94 5.44 -11.08
N LEU A 144 -20.30 4.26 -10.58
CA LEU A 144 -19.68 3.00 -10.99
C LEU A 144 -20.71 2.11 -11.69
N PRO A 145 -20.28 1.31 -12.69
CA PRO A 145 -21.12 0.25 -13.21
C PRO A 145 -21.32 -0.83 -12.13
N PRO A 146 -22.42 -1.59 -12.18
CA PRO A 146 -22.59 -2.74 -11.29
C PRO A 146 -21.48 -3.77 -11.54
N ALA A 147 -21.04 -4.41 -10.48
CA ALA A 147 -20.12 -5.53 -10.60
C ALA A 147 -20.80 -6.69 -11.39
N PRO A 148 -20.04 -7.49 -12.15
CA PRO A 148 -20.55 -8.71 -12.77
C PRO A 148 -21.12 -9.68 -11.73
N GLU A 149 -22.03 -10.56 -12.16
CA GLU A 149 -22.63 -11.56 -11.27
C GLU A 149 -21.55 -12.42 -10.58
N GLY A 150 -21.64 -12.55 -9.27
CA GLY A 150 -20.68 -13.30 -8.45
C GLY A 150 -19.41 -12.52 -8.06
N TYR A 151 -19.34 -11.21 -8.35
CA TYR A 151 -18.21 -10.35 -7.98
C TYR A 151 -18.67 -9.12 -7.21
N ASP A 152 -17.85 -8.68 -6.30
CA ASP A 152 -17.97 -7.40 -5.59
C ASP A 152 -16.82 -6.46 -5.95
N ILE A 153 -17.07 -5.16 -5.94
CA ILE A 153 -16.02 -4.16 -6.12
C ILE A 153 -15.22 -4.10 -4.83
N ALA A 154 -14.02 -4.66 -4.84
CA ALA A 154 -13.16 -4.68 -3.66
C ALA A 154 -12.53 -3.30 -3.38
N ARG A 155 -12.16 -2.56 -4.43
CA ARG A 155 -11.48 -1.26 -4.31
C ARG A 155 -11.52 -0.49 -5.64
N ILE A 156 -11.35 0.83 -5.52
CA ILE A 156 -11.19 1.75 -6.65
C ILE A 156 -9.88 2.50 -6.47
N ASP A 157 -9.00 2.38 -7.45
CA ASP A 157 -7.73 3.11 -7.49
C ASP A 157 -7.78 4.12 -8.64
N VAL A 158 -7.64 5.41 -8.32
CA VAL A 158 -7.51 6.46 -9.32
C VAL A 158 -6.07 6.92 -9.37
N VAL A 159 -5.47 6.84 -10.55
CA VAL A 159 -4.13 7.37 -10.82
C VAL A 159 -4.23 8.48 -11.84
N VAL A 160 -3.99 9.70 -11.40
CA VAL A 160 -3.99 10.90 -12.24
C VAL A 160 -2.59 11.15 -12.77
N ARG A 161 -2.41 11.08 -14.10
CA ARG A 161 -1.09 11.27 -14.72
C ARG A 161 -0.81 12.75 -14.93
N LEU A 162 0.31 13.21 -14.40
CA LEU A 162 0.79 14.59 -14.56
C LEU A 162 1.91 14.63 -15.58
N LYS A 163 1.84 15.63 -16.47
CA LYS A 163 2.93 16.00 -17.39
C LYS A 163 3.44 17.39 -17.02
N LYS A 164 4.75 17.56 -17.06
CA LYS A 164 5.38 18.86 -16.85
C LYS A 164 4.89 19.84 -17.92
N ARG A 165 4.48 21.03 -17.51
CA ARG A 165 4.19 22.11 -18.45
C ARG A 165 5.49 22.56 -19.11
N THR A 166 5.53 22.59 -20.42
CA THR A 166 6.60 23.21 -21.22
C THR A 166 6.44 24.72 -21.25
#